data_b5fc23468b897119ff7d69ea539863ae
#
_entry.id   b5fc23468b897119ff7d69ea539863ae
#
_cell.length_a   1.000
_cell.length_b   1.000
_cell.length_c   1.000
_cell.angle_alpha   90.00
_cell.angle_beta   90.00
_cell.angle_gamma   90.00
#
_symmetry.space_group_name_H-M   'P 1'
#
loop_
_entity.id
_entity.type
_entity.pdbx_description
1 polymer ?
#
loop_
_entity_poly.entity_id
_entity_poly.type
_entity_poly.pdbx_seq_one_letter_code
_entity_poly.pdbx_strand_id
1 'polypeptide(L)'
;KMIFATGPLTGTIAPTSGRWSVVCKGPLTGAIACSNSGGFFGAELKNAGWDMVIFEGKSASPVYLDITNDQAELKDASDLWGKSVWETEASLRERRGDPNVRVASIGLAGENGVLYAAIVNDLDRAAGRSGVGAVMGSKNLKAVVVRGTVGVTVNDPMALMKTSNVAKEILAEHAVT
;
A
#
# COMPACT_ATOMS: atom_id res chain seq x y z
N LYS A 1 14.33 -8.53 2.05
CA LYS A 1 12.87 -8.63 2.09
C LYS A 1 12.26 -7.23 2.19
N MET A 2 11.07 -7.07 1.65
CA MET A 2 10.25 -5.87 1.79
C MET A 2 8.83 -6.34 2.10
N ILE A 3 8.17 -5.72 3.05
CA ILE A 3 6.88 -6.17 3.57
C ILE A 3 5.89 -5.00 3.44
N PHE A 4 4.75 -5.24 2.81
CA PHE A 4 3.58 -4.39 2.89
C PHE A 4 2.63 -5.01 3.89
N ALA A 5 2.24 -4.30 4.94
CA ALA A 5 1.42 -4.83 6.01
C ALA A 5 0.26 -3.91 6.36
N THR A 6 -0.89 -4.50 6.61
CA THR A 6 -2.08 -3.84 7.16
C THR A 6 -2.12 -4.02 8.69
N GLY A 7 -2.96 -3.24 9.35
CA GLY A 7 -3.22 -3.41 10.78
C GLY A 7 -4.44 -4.30 11.05
N PRO A 8 -4.64 -4.75 12.30
CA PRO A 8 -5.79 -5.58 12.68
C PRO A 8 -7.14 -4.90 12.41
N LEU A 9 -7.20 -3.58 12.56
CA LEU A 9 -8.43 -2.79 12.34
C LEU A 9 -8.51 -2.19 10.94
N THR A 10 -7.49 -2.38 10.08
CA THR A 10 -7.49 -1.81 8.72
C THR A 10 -8.69 -2.31 7.93
N GLY A 11 -9.38 -1.39 7.24
CA GLY A 11 -10.58 -1.72 6.46
C GLY A 11 -11.87 -1.86 7.27
N THR A 12 -11.82 -1.68 8.61
CA THR A 12 -13.02 -1.65 9.45
C THR A 12 -13.56 -0.24 9.64
N ILE A 13 -14.67 -0.12 10.39
CA ILE A 13 -15.30 1.18 10.74
C ILE A 13 -14.57 1.91 11.88
N ALA A 14 -13.52 1.32 12.46
CA ALA A 14 -12.74 1.97 13.51
C ALA A 14 -12.11 3.29 13.02
N PRO A 15 -12.06 4.35 13.83
CA PRO A 15 -11.40 5.60 13.46
C PRO A 15 -9.96 5.34 13.05
N THR A 16 -9.46 6.09 12.03
CA THR A 16 -8.08 6.02 11.53
C THR A 16 -7.62 4.66 10.99
N SER A 17 -8.52 3.77 10.64
CA SER A 17 -8.26 2.38 10.23
C SER A 17 -7.78 2.20 8.77
N GLY A 18 -7.41 3.28 8.08
CA GLY A 18 -6.92 3.22 6.68
C GLY A 18 -5.40 3.05 6.52
N ARG A 19 -4.64 3.01 7.62
CA ARG A 19 -3.16 2.97 7.56
C ARG A 19 -2.62 1.60 7.18
N TRP A 20 -1.53 1.63 6.40
CA TRP A 20 -0.70 0.48 6.10
C TRP A 20 0.78 0.85 6.22
N SER A 21 1.64 -0.14 6.33
CA SER A 21 3.07 0.03 6.60
C SER A 21 3.91 -0.68 5.57
N VAL A 22 5.06 -0.08 5.24
CA VAL A 22 6.15 -0.72 4.48
C VAL A 22 7.32 -0.92 5.42
N VAL A 23 7.76 -2.17 5.55
CA VAL A 23 8.91 -2.54 6.40
C VAL A 23 9.98 -3.21 5.55
N CYS A 24 11.22 -2.74 5.67
CA CYS A 24 12.35 -3.32 4.96
C CYS A 24 13.68 -2.96 5.64
N LYS A 25 14.82 -3.39 5.07
CA LYS A 25 16.13 -2.82 5.38
C LYS A 25 16.26 -1.48 4.68
N GLY A 26 16.52 -0.42 5.43
CA GLY A 26 16.68 0.94 4.90
C GLY A 26 17.92 1.05 3.99
N PRO A 27 17.79 1.67 2.80
CA PRO A 27 18.89 1.74 1.84
C PRO A 27 20.01 2.68 2.29
N LEU A 28 19.71 3.67 3.10
CA LEU A 28 20.71 4.64 3.61
C LEU A 28 21.40 4.13 4.88
N THR A 29 20.64 3.64 5.84
CA THR A 29 21.15 3.34 7.19
C THR A 29 21.53 1.87 7.39
N GLY A 30 21.02 0.96 6.56
CA GLY A 30 21.17 -0.48 6.75
C GLY A 30 20.36 -1.04 7.93
N ALA A 31 19.67 -0.19 8.70
CA ALA A 31 18.80 -0.57 9.80
C ALA A 31 17.39 -0.95 9.33
N ILE A 32 16.54 -1.38 10.26
CA ILE A 32 15.11 -1.59 9.95
C ILE A 32 14.49 -0.23 9.63
N ALA A 33 13.87 -0.15 8.46
CA ALA A 33 13.08 0.97 7.99
C ALA A 33 11.60 0.63 8.08
N CYS A 34 10.80 1.54 8.64
CA CYS A 34 9.36 1.45 8.65
C CYS A 34 8.78 2.78 8.15
N SER A 35 7.94 2.72 7.13
CA SER A 35 7.23 3.88 6.59
C SER A 35 5.76 3.57 6.47
N ASN A 36 4.91 4.54 6.83
CA ASN A 36 3.47 4.36 6.84
C ASN A 36 2.81 5.26 5.81
N SER A 37 1.72 4.77 5.22
CA SER A 37 0.86 5.58 4.38
C SER A 37 -0.60 5.45 4.79
N GLY A 38 -1.40 6.44 4.46
CA GLY A 38 -2.86 6.44 4.59
C GLY A 38 -3.53 6.15 3.25
N GLY A 39 -4.71 6.71 3.04
CA GLY A 39 -5.51 6.48 1.83
C GLY A 39 -6.29 5.18 1.89
N PHE A 40 -6.63 4.66 0.72
CA PHE A 40 -7.52 3.50 0.57
C PHE A 40 -6.77 2.20 0.27
N PHE A 41 -5.49 2.26 -0.16
CA PHE A 41 -4.71 1.08 -0.54
C PHE A 41 -4.66 0.01 0.56
N GLY A 42 -4.40 0.42 1.81
CA GLY A 42 -4.34 -0.53 2.93
C GLY A 42 -5.67 -1.21 3.20
N ALA A 43 -6.77 -0.44 3.15
CA ALA A 43 -8.12 -0.99 3.33
C ALA A 43 -8.48 -1.95 2.19
N GLU A 44 -8.12 -1.62 0.94
CA GLU A 44 -8.37 -2.48 -0.21
C GLU A 44 -7.58 -3.79 -0.12
N LEU A 45 -6.31 -3.74 0.31
CA LEU A 45 -5.48 -4.92 0.54
C LEU A 45 -6.11 -5.84 1.61
N LYS A 46 -6.61 -5.25 2.70
CA LYS A 46 -7.31 -5.99 3.75
C LYS A 46 -8.64 -6.58 3.25
N ASN A 47 -9.39 -5.82 2.46
CA ASN A 47 -10.64 -6.27 1.83
C ASN A 47 -10.42 -7.39 0.80
N ALA A 48 -9.21 -7.49 0.24
CA ALA A 48 -8.81 -8.62 -0.59
C ALA A 48 -8.44 -9.87 0.22
N GLY A 49 -8.40 -9.77 1.56
CA GLY A 49 -8.11 -10.88 2.46
C GLY A 49 -6.65 -10.98 2.90
N TRP A 50 -5.82 -9.97 2.61
CA TRP A 50 -4.38 -10.00 2.91
C TRP A 50 -4.03 -9.15 4.13
N ASP A 51 -3.35 -9.75 5.10
CA ASP A 51 -2.75 -9.03 6.22
C ASP A 51 -1.40 -8.44 5.85
N MET A 52 -0.64 -9.15 5.01
CA MET A 52 0.66 -8.70 4.52
C MET A 52 1.05 -9.36 3.20
N VAL A 53 1.94 -8.69 2.47
CA VAL A 53 2.64 -9.21 1.29
C VAL A 53 4.13 -9.07 1.49
N ILE A 54 4.89 -10.16 1.31
CA ILE A 54 6.34 -10.20 1.49
C ILE A 54 7.00 -10.37 0.13
N PHE A 55 7.80 -9.39 -0.29
CA PHE A 55 8.58 -9.42 -1.51
C PHE A 55 10.01 -9.86 -1.22
N GLU A 56 10.41 -11.00 -1.78
CA GLU A 56 11.77 -11.55 -1.70
C GLU A 56 12.45 -11.53 -3.07
N GLY A 57 13.78 -11.49 -3.07
CA GLY A 57 14.55 -11.50 -4.30
C GLY A 57 14.39 -10.21 -5.14
N LYS A 58 14.70 -10.34 -6.42
CA LYS A 58 14.62 -9.31 -7.46
C LYS A 58 14.13 -9.97 -8.75
N SER A 59 13.18 -9.36 -9.45
CA SER A 59 12.78 -9.78 -10.79
C SER A 59 13.88 -9.48 -11.83
N ALA A 60 13.97 -10.28 -12.87
CA ALA A 60 14.89 -10.04 -13.99
C ALA A 60 14.51 -8.80 -14.80
N SER A 61 13.22 -8.52 -14.94
CA SER A 61 12.64 -7.37 -15.63
C SER A 61 11.68 -6.61 -14.71
N PRO A 62 11.28 -5.37 -15.07
CA PRO A 62 10.24 -4.64 -14.36
C PRO A 62 8.93 -5.42 -14.27
N VAL A 63 8.36 -5.51 -13.07
CA VAL A 63 7.08 -6.17 -12.83
C VAL A 63 6.19 -5.33 -11.93
N TYR A 64 4.89 -5.61 -11.96
CA TYR A 64 3.95 -5.19 -10.92
C TYR A 64 3.20 -6.41 -10.37
N LEU A 65 2.79 -6.33 -9.12
CA LEU A 65 1.93 -7.34 -8.50
C LEU A 65 0.48 -6.93 -8.69
N ASP A 66 -0.33 -7.82 -9.26
CA ASP A 66 -1.78 -7.65 -9.42
C ASP A 66 -2.52 -8.59 -8.48
N ILE A 67 -3.27 -8.02 -7.54
CA ILE A 67 -4.05 -8.75 -6.54
C ILE A 67 -5.54 -8.54 -6.79
N THR A 68 -6.28 -9.63 -6.89
CA THR A 68 -7.75 -9.64 -6.88
C THR A 68 -8.21 -10.68 -5.87
N ASN A 69 -8.70 -10.24 -4.72
CA ASN A 69 -9.04 -11.12 -3.60
C ASN A 69 -7.87 -12.05 -3.26
N ASP A 70 -8.08 -13.37 -3.24
CA ASP A 70 -7.08 -14.39 -2.93
C ASP A 70 -6.09 -14.69 -4.06
N GLN A 71 -6.31 -14.11 -5.25
CA GLN A 71 -5.44 -14.28 -6.41
C GLN A 71 -4.38 -13.19 -6.47
N ALA A 72 -3.12 -13.58 -6.67
CA ALA A 72 -2.00 -12.67 -6.83
C ALA A 72 -1.08 -13.13 -7.96
N GLU A 73 -0.77 -12.23 -8.89
CA GLU A 73 0.05 -12.51 -10.06
C GLU A 73 1.08 -11.40 -10.31
N LEU A 74 2.32 -11.78 -10.63
CA LEU A 74 3.32 -10.84 -11.14
C LEU A 74 3.15 -10.67 -12.64
N LYS A 75 2.98 -9.43 -13.09
CA LYS A 75 2.79 -9.05 -14.49
C LYS A 75 3.92 -8.14 -14.96
N ASP A 76 4.19 -8.16 -16.26
CA ASP A 76 5.18 -7.28 -16.88
C ASP A 76 4.82 -5.79 -16.68
N ALA A 77 5.82 -4.99 -16.32
CA ALA A 77 5.73 -3.56 -16.13
C ALA A 77 6.77 -2.81 -16.96
N SER A 78 7.34 -3.42 -17.99
CA SER A 78 8.41 -2.83 -18.81
C SER A 78 7.97 -1.52 -19.47
N ASP A 79 6.72 -1.41 -19.89
CA ASP A 79 6.14 -0.21 -20.47
C ASP A 79 5.72 0.85 -19.45
N LEU A 80 5.71 0.51 -18.16
CA LEU A 80 5.45 1.42 -17.04
C LEU A 80 6.75 1.98 -16.44
N TRP A 81 7.88 1.32 -16.69
CA TRP A 81 9.17 1.77 -16.20
C TRP A 81 9.55 3.09 -16.88
N GLY A 82 10.00 4.07 -16.10
CA GLY A 82 10.24 5.43 -16.56
C GLY A 82 9.03 6.37 -16.46
N LYS A 83 7.83 5.86 -16.17
CA LYS A 83 6.64 6.70 -15.96
C LYS A 83 6.56 7.24 -14.54
N SER A 84 5.93 8.40 -14.40
CA SER A 84 5.55 8.97 -13.11
C SER A 84 4.54 8.08 -12.37
N VAL A 85 4.32 8.34 -11.09
CA VAL A 85 3.31 7.62 -10.29
C VAL A 85 1.90 7.86 -10.81
N TRP A 86 1.59 9.06 -11.30
CA TRP A 86 0.29 9.42 -11.90
C TRP A 86 0.02 8.65 -13.19
N GLU A 87 0.98 8.65 -14.12
CA GLU A 87 0.88 7.89 -15.38
C GLU A 87 0.80 6.39 -15.13
N THR A 88 1.55 5.88 -14.15
CA THR A 88 1.53 4.47 -13.76
C THR A 88 0.15 4.08 -13.21
N GLU A 89 -0.42 4.87 -12.28
CA GLU A 89 -1.74 4.58 -11.73
C GLU A 89 -2.82 4.68 -12.79
N ALA A 90 -2.81 5.70 -13.65
CA ALA A 90 -3.76 5.86 -14.75
C ALA A 90 -3.73 4.65 -15.71
N SER A 91 -2.52 4.25 -16.15
CA SER A 91 -2.34 3.10 -17.03
C SER A 91 -2.83 1.79 -16.40
N LEU A 92 -2.57 1.57 -15.11
CA LEU A 92 -2.99 0.34 -14.42
C LEU A 92 -4.50 0.29 -14.17
N ARG A 93 -5.13 1.43 -13.86
CA ARG A 93 -6.60 1.53 -13.75
C ARG A 93 -7.29 1.27 -15.10
N GLU A 94 -6.76 1.83 -16.17
CA GLU A 94 -7.26 1.59 -17.53
C GLU A 94 -7.15 0.11 -17.92
N ARG A 95 -6.01 -0.53 -17.69
CA ARG A 95 -5.82 -1.97 -17.96
C ARG A 95 -6.80 -2.86 -17.20
N ARG A 96 -7.13 -2.47 -15.99
CA ARG A 96 -8.07 -3.22 -15.14
C ARG A 96 -9.53 -2.97 -15.50
N GLY A 97 -9.84 -1.84 -16.14
CA GLY A 97 -11.22 -1.44 -16.43
C GLY A 97 -12.09 -1.26 -15.18
N ASP A 98 -11.47 -1.09 -14.00
CA ASP A 98 -12.15 -0.94 -12.72
C ASP A 98 -11.62 0.29 -11.97
N PRO A 99 -12.44 1.35 -11.78
CA PRO A 99 -12.04 2.57 -11.09
C PRO A 99 -11.77 2.36 -9.59
N ASN A 100 -12.20 1.23 -9.03
CA ASN A 100 -12.05 0.94 -7.60
C ASN A 100 -10.72 0.27 -7.26
N VAL A 101 -9.90 -0.13 -8.24
CA VAL A 101 -8.56 -0.64 -7.95
C VAL A 101 -7.73 0.43 -7.25
N ARG A 102 -6.89 -0.02 -6.32
CA ARG A 102 -5.93 0.83 -5.63
C ARG A 102 -4.52 0.46 -6.05
N VAL A 103 -3.69 1.48 -6.22
CA VAL A 103 -2.32 1.31 -6.72
C VAL A 103 -1.36 1.93 -5.72
N ALA A 104 -0.31 1.20 -5.38
CA ALA A 104 0.88 1.72 -4.72
C ALA A 104 2.06 1.54 -5.67
N SER A 105 2.74 2.63 -6.03
CA SER A 105 3.78 2.61 -7.06
C SER A 105 4.98 3.48 -6.72
N ILE A 106 6.08 3.27 -7.43
CA ILE A 106 7.24 4.13 -7.44
C ILE A 106 7.32 4.92 -8.75
N GLY A 107 7.86 6.14 -8.67
CA GLY A 107 8.28 6.91 -9.84
C GLY A 107 9.76 6.77 -10.10
N LEU A 108 10.28 7.65 -10.96
CA LEU A 108 11.69 7.70 -11.39
C LEU A 108 12.69 7.68 -10.23
N ALA A 109 12.39 8.33 -9.11
CA ALA A 109 13.28 8.34 -7.95
C ALA A 109 13.49 6.93 -7.37
N GLY A 110 12.43 6.13 -7.26
CA GLY A 110 12.53 4.74 -6.81
C GLY A 110 13.27 3.86 -7.80
N GLU A 111 12.99 4.00 -9.10
CA GLU A 111 13.64 3.27 -10.18
C GLU A 111 15.14 3.54 -10.24
N ASN A 112 15.55 4.78 -10.01
CA ASN A 112 16.96 5.22 -10.00
C ASN A 112 17.65 5.06 -8.63
N GLY A 113 16.99 4.40 -7.66
CA GLY A 113 17.61 4.09 -6.38
C GLY A 113 17.90 5.29 -5.49
N VAL A 114 17.15 6.38 -5.65
CA VAL A 114 17.29 7.57 -4.78
C VAL A 114 16.97 7.17 -3.34
N LEU A 115 17.93 7.37 -2.43
CA LEU A 115 17.91 6.79 -1.06
C LEU A 115 16.78 7.28 -0.16
N TYR A 116 16.05 8.30 -0.56
CA TYR A 116 14.85 8.81 0.12
C TYR A 116 13.58 8.68 -0.74
N ALA A 117 13.61 7.88 -1.81
CA ALA A 117 12.45 7.68 -2.67
C ALA A 117 11.26 7.11 -1.91
N ALA A 118 10.07 7.64 -2.18
CA ALA A 118 8.82 7.23 -1.59
C ALA A 118 8.10 6.15 -2.42
N ILE A 119 7.16 5.47 -1.79
CA ILE A 119 6.09 4.74 -2.48
C ILE A 119 4.83 5.59 -2.36
N VAL A 120 4.17 5.87 -3.48
CA VAL A 120 2.96 6.70 -3.55
C VAL A 120 1.75 5.81 -3.81
N ASN A 121 0.66 6.05 -3.10
CA ASN A 121 -0.61 5.40 -3.33
C ASN A 121 -1.76 6.42 -3.38
N ASP A 122 -2.84 6.07 -4.07
CA ASP A 122 -4.02 6.92 -4.21
C ASP A 122 -3.65 8.37 -4.62
N LEU A 123 -2.64 8.54 -5.48
CA LEU A 123 -2.05 9.76 -6.03
C LEU A 123 -1.40 10.71 -5.01
N ASP A 124 -2.02 10.88 -3.82
CA ASP A 124 -1.68 11.93 -2.86
C ASP A 124 -1.14 11.40 -1.52
N ARG A 125 -1.06 10.08 -1.35
CA ARG A 125 -0.57 9.44 -0.14
C ARG A 125 0.79 8.81 -0.38
N ALA A 126 1.67 8.90 0.59
CA ALA A 126 3.02 8.37 0.42
C ALA A 126 3.54 7.69 1.69
N ALA A 127 4.14 6.52 1.51
CA ALA A 127 5.13 5.97 2.43
C ALA A 127 6.45 6.69 2.12
N GLY A 128 6.59 7.91 2.69
CA GLY A 128 7.57 8.92 2.26
C GLY A 128 8.88 8.91 3.04
N ARG A 129 9.03 8.06 4.06
CA ARG A 129 10.22 8.02 4.89
C ARG A 129 11.09 6.79 4.62
N SER A 130 12.37 6.88 5.01
CA SER A 130 13.31 5.76 5.05
C SER A 130 13.68 5.14 3.70
N GLY A 131 13.34 5.78 2.58
CA GLY A 131 13.77 5.36 1.24
C GLY A 131 13.16 4.03 0.76
N VAL A 132 11.97 3.68 1.23
CA VAL A 132 11.31 2.42 0.87
C VAL A 132 11.04 2.27 -0.63
N GLY A 133 10.90 3.39 -1.36
CA GLY A 133 10.75 3.39 -2.81
C GLY A 133 12.01 2.91 -3.54
N ALA A 134 13.21 3.25 -3.04
CA ALA A 134 14.47 2.73 -3.58
C ALA A 134 14.58 1.21 -3.40
N VAL A 135 14.12 0.68 -2.27
CA VAL A 135 14.10 -0.78 -2.03
C VAL A 135 13.13 -1.47 -2.99
N MET A 136 11.98 -0.88 -3.26
CA MET A 136 11.01 -1.37 -4.24
C MET A 136 11.61 -1.38 -5.65
N GLY A 137 12.25 -0.30 -6.07
CA GLY A 137 12.95 -0.18 -7.36
C GLY A 137 14.11 -1.18 -7.49
N SER A 138 14.89 -1.41 -6.42
CA SER A 138 15.97 -2.39 -6.41
C SER A 138 15.51 -3.82 -6.68
N LYS A 139 14.23 -4.10 -6.52
CA LYS A 139 13.58 -5.39 -6.83
C LYS A 139 12.98 -5.46 -8.24
N ASN A 140 13.09 -4.41 -9.03
CA ASN A 140 12.36 -4.20 -10.28
C ASN A 140 10.83 -4.26 -10.10
N LEU A 141 10.32 -3.91 -8.91
CA LEU A 141 8.90 -3.85 -8.60
C LEU A 141 8.40 -2.42 -8.82
N LYS A 142 7.60 -2.22 -9.87
CA LYS A 142 7.06 -0.90 -10.25
C LYS A 142 5.84 -0.52 -9.43
N ALA A 143 4.93 -1.46 -9.23
CA ALA A 143 3.65 -1.20 -8.56
C ALA A 143 3.08 -2.45 -7.88
N VAL A 144 2.15 -2.20 -6.98
CA VAL A 144 1.20 -3.20 -6.45
C VAL A 144 -0.20 -2.68 -6.71
N VAL A 145 -1.00 -3.47 -7.41
CA VAL A 145 -2.39 -3.16 -7.75
C VAL A 145 -3.29 -4.08 -6.95
N VAL A 146 -4.32 -3.54 -6.33
CA VAL A 146 -5.20 -4.33 -5.46
C VAL A 146 -6.66 -4.03 -5.76
N ARG A 147 -7.45 -5.09 -5.80
CA ARG A 147 -8.92 -5.05 -5.79
C ARG A 147 -9.45 -6.09 -4.81
N GLY A 148 -10.09 -5.61 -3.75
CA GLY A 148 -10.67 -6.44 -2.69
C GLY A 148 -12.19 -6.30 -2.63
N THR A 149 -12.90 -7.43 -2.65
CA THR A 149 -14.37 -7.47 -2.54
C THR A 149 -14.85 -8.42 -1.44
N VAL A 150 -13.92 -9.08 -0.74
CA VAL A 150 -14.25 -10.05 0.34
C VAL A 150 -14.71 -9.33 1.61
N GLY A 151 -14.09 -8.18 1.90
CA GLY A 151 -14.35 -7.44 3.12
C GLY A 151 -13.57 -7.97 4.34
N VAL A 152 -13.76 -7.31 5.48
CA VAL A 152 -13.10 -7.68 6.74
C VAL A 152 -14.12 -8.34 7.65
N THR A 153 -13.87 -9.58 8.06
CA THR A 153 -14.71 -10.29 9.03
C THR A 153 -14.48 -9.74 10.42
N VAL A 154 -15.54 -9.35 11.09
CA VAL A 154 -15.54 -8.85 12.47
C VAL A 154 -16.31 -9.83 13.36
N ASN A 155 -15.69 -10.26 14.44
CA ASN A 155 -16.29 -11.26 15.35
C ASN A 155 -17.58 -10.75 16.00
N ASP A 156 -17.58 -9.49 16.47
CA ASP A 156 -18.77 -8.82 17.01
C ASP A 156 -18.92 -7.43 16.38
N PRO A 157 -19.68 -7.30 15.27
CA PRO A 157 -19.88 -6.02 14.57
C PRO A 157 -20.57 -4.97 15.42
N MET A 158 -21.48 -5.37 16.31
CA MET A 158 -22.23 -4.44 17.17
C MET A 158 -21.34 -3.85 18.24
N ALA A 159 -20.49 -4.65 18.88
CA ALA A 159 -19.51 -4.19 19.85
C ALA A 159 -18.48 -3.25 19.18
N LEU A 160 -17.99 -3.60 17.98
CA LEU A 160 -17.07 -2.75 17.23
C LEU A 160 -17.72 -1.40 16.88
N MET A 161 -18.97 -1.40 16.42
CA MET A 161 -19.70 -0.18 16.09
C MET A 161 -19.88 0.72 17.32
N LYS A 162 -20.32 0.16 18.45
CA LYS A 162 -20.48 0.89 19.71
C LYS A 162 -19.15 1.51 20.17
N THR A 163 -18.08 0.72 20.18
CA THR A 163 -16.75 1.20 20.62
C THR A 163 -16.20 2.26 19.65
N SER A 164 -16.42 2.09 18.34
CA SER A 164 -16.00 3.07 17.33
C SER A 164 -16.72 4.41 17.48
N ASN A 165 -18.01 4.40 17.85
CA ASN A 165 -18.75 5.64 18.08
C ASN A 165 -18.24 6.36 19.33
N VAL A 166 -18.00 5.65 20.44
CA VAL A 166 -17.37 6.22 21.64
C VAL A 166 -15.99 6.83 21.31
N ALA A 167 -15.17 6.11 20.52
CA ALA A 167 -13.87 6.64 20.11
C ALA A 167 -14.00 7.92 19.25
N LYS A 168 -15.00 7.99 18.36
CA LYS A 168 -15.27 9.20 17.56
C LYS A 168 -15.69 10.39 18.43
N GLU A 169 -16.53 10.17 19.44
CA GLU A 169 -16.94 11.19 20.39
C GLU A 169 -15.72 11.75 21.15
N ILE A 170 -14.88 10.86 21.70
CA ILE A 170 -13.64 11.26 22.38
C ILE A 170 -12.72 12.07 21.46
N LEU A 171 -12.56 11.65 20.20
CA LEU A 171 -11.72 12.34 19.23
C LEU A 171 -12.29 13.71 18.84
N ALA A 172 -13.62 13.85 18.76
CA ALA A 172 -14.28 15.11 18.41
C ALA A 172 -14.12 16.19 19.51
N GLU A 173 -13.97 15.77 20.76
CA GLU A 173 -13.76 16.66 21.89
C GLU A 173 -12.28 16.97 22.17
N HIS A 174 -11.36 16.27 21.48
CA HIS A 174 -9.93 16.39 21.73
C HIS A 174 -9.35 17.66 21.09
N ALA A 175 -8.68 18.49 21.87
CA ALA A 175 -8.19 19.81 21.46
C ALA A 175 -7.13 19.82 20.34
N VAL A 176 -6.58 18.65 19.96
CA VAL A 176 -5.48 18.49 18.99
C VAL A 176 -5.94 17.71 17.74
N THR A 177 -7.15 17.17 17.71
CA THR A 177 -7.69 16.42 16.57
C THR A 177 -8.77 17.20 15.83
#